data_e6b2a6b83c138fd00300f2434a3002e3
#
_entry.id   e6b2a6b83c138fd00300f2434a3002e3
#
_cell.length_a   1.000
_cell.length_b   1.000
_cell.length_c   1.000
_cell.angle_alpha   90.00
_cell.angle_beta   90.00
_cell.angle_gamma   90.00
#
_symmetry.space_group_name_H-M   'P 1'
#
loop_
_entity.id
_entity.type
_entity.pdbx_description
1 polymer ?
#
loop_
_entity_poly.entity_id
_entity_poly.type
_entity_poly.pdbx_seq_one_letter_code
_entity_poly.pdbx_strand_id
1 'polypeptide(L)'
;MKVWDGVSGSRITFDWHSMGDTPSSGERTIAYMTENTNLTAGLLQRAQELDGIDMLSNARVSSIELGTDTDTHDMRSWPILTLSSGATLGARLLVGADGANSPVRTFADIPSRGWDYNRHGVVATLRTEPSSSYNLATAYQRFLPTGPCALLPLPNNHATLVWSTTPSNAAVLKSLDAPDFLAMVNAAFRLSPTDLKYMHTLPSGQADEVSWRIPHTPFDRALVPPEITAVQPGSIASFPLRLRHADTYTAERVALVGDAAHTVHPLAGQGLNQGQGDVKALVEVITEAVETGQDIGSTIALEEYGRKRYAANHLLMGVVDKLHKLYSVESGPIVGLRSLGLSAVDAVPAVKEFFMRRAAGS
;
A
#
# COMPACT_ATOMS: atom_id res chain seq x y z
N MET A 1 12.05 -5.44 10.75
CA MET A 1 12.09 -5.16 9.30
C MET A 1 13.53 -4.82 8.90
N LYS A 2 14.03 -5.36 7.78
CA LYS A 2 15.36 -5.07 7.25
C LYS A 2 15.24 -4.35 5.91
N VAL A 3 15.89 -3.20 5.79
CA VAL A 3 15.81 -2.34 4.60
C VAL A 3 17.22 -1.99 4.15
N TRP A 4 17.49 -2.03 2.83
CA TRP A 4 18.80 -1.63 2.30
C TRP A 4 18.73 -1.02 0.90
N ASP A 5 19.75 -0.22 0.60
CA ASP A 5 20.03 0.34 -0.71
C ASP A 5 20.75 -0.69 -1.58
N GLY A 6 20.18 -1.03 -2.72
CA GLY A 6 20.75 -2.00 -3.65
C GLY A 6 22.01 -1.52 -4.39
N VAL A 7 22.28 -0.22 -4.37
CA VAL A 7 23.45 0.41 -5.02
C VAL A 7 24.61 0.54 -4.04
N SER A 8 24.39 1.19 -2.89
CA SER A 8 25.45 1.46 -1.91
C SER A 8 25.63 0.35 -0.88
N GLY A 9 24.65 -0.54 -0.73
CA GLY A 9 24.65 -1.57 0.29
C GLY A 9 24.33 -1.08 1.72
N SER A 10 24.13 0.23 1.92
CA SER A 10 23.76 0.79 3.22
C SER A 10 22.43 0.23 3.72
N ARG A 11 22.36 0.00 5.02
CA ARG A 11 21.26 -0.76 5.66
C ARG A 11 20.67 -0.01 6.83
N ILE A 12 19.41 -0.33 7.12
CA ILE A 12 18.73 0.03 8.37
C ILE A 12 17.89 -1.16 8.84
N THR A 13 17.96 -1.44 10.13
CA THR A 13 17.14 -2.47 10.76
C THR A 13 16.17 -1.82 11.74
N PHE A 14 14.89 -2.07 11.55
CA PHE A 14 13.84 -1.71 12.48
C PHE A 14 13.52 -2.92 13.35
N ASP A 15 13.88 -2.83 14.61
CA ASP A 15 13.67 -3.88 15.61
C ASP A 15 13.34 -3.24 16.96
N TRP A 16 12.21 -3.61 17.57
CA TRP A 16 11.83 -3.15 18.89
C TRP A 16 12.82 -3.57 19.97
N HIS A 17 13.45 -4.75 19.82
CA HIS A 17 14.39 -5.25 20.82
C HIS A 17 15.68 -4.41 20.93
N SER A 18 16.01 -3.65 19.89
CA SER A 18 17.21 -2.79 19.87
C SER A 18 17.00 -1.43 20.53
N MET A 19 15.79 -1.09 20.96
CA MET A 19 15.42 0.26 21.40
C MET A 19 15.36 0.47 22.92
N GLY A 20 15.83 -0.48 23.71
CA GLY A 20 16.13 -0.25 25.16
C GLY A 20 14.93 -0.06 26.09
N ASP A 21 13.78 0.35 25.63
CA ASP A 21 12.58 0.53 26.44
C ASP A 21 11.79 -0.78 26.56
N THR A 22 11.58 -1.23 27.76
CA THR A 22 10.64 -2.28 28.11
C THR A 22 9.23 -1.68 28.18
N PRO A 23 8.36 -1.89 27.17
CA PRO A 23 6.96 -1.52 27.33
C PRO A 23 6.37 -2.33 28.50
N SER A 24 5.71 -1.65 29.40
CA SER A 24 5.09 -2.22 30.60
C SER A 24 3.86 -3.08 30.33
N SER A 25 3.46 -3.28 29.07
CA SER A 25 2.31 -4.13 28.74
C SER A 25 2.32 -4.54 27.27
N GLY A 26 2.28 -5.86 27.00
CA GLY A 26 1.81 -6.41 25.76
C GLY A 26 2.83 -6.59 24.65
N GLU A 27 2.39 -7.18 23.58
CA GLU A 27 3.14 -7.64 22.41
C GLU A 27 3.91 -6.52 21.69
N ARG A 28 5.19 -6.80 21.43
CA ARG A 28 6.11 -5.92 20.69
C ARG A 28 5.99 -6.15 19.20
N THR A 29 4.88 -5.74 18.62
CA THR A 29 4.61 -5.93 17.18
C THR A 29 4.80 -4.61 16.44
N ILE A 30 5.64 -4.60 15.40
CA ILE A 30 5.84 -3.41 14.53
C ILE A 30 4.64 -3.22 13.61
N ALA A 31 4.13 -4.32 13.05
CA ALA A 31 3.00 -4.33 12.13
C ALA A 31 2.39 -5.73 12.05
N TYR A 32 1.14 -5.79 11.68
CA TYR A 32 0.47 -7.02 11.31
C TYR A 32 0.44 -7.15 9.79
N MET A 33 0.77 -8.36 9.30
CA MET A 33 0.62 -8.72 7.90
C MET A 33 -0.56 -9.65 7.76
N THR A 34 -1.50 -9.29 6.90
CA THR A 34 -2.67 -10.11 6.60
C THR A 34 -2.95 -10.09 5.10
N GLU A 35 -3.52 -11.17 4.60
CA GLU A 35 -4.02 -11.22 3.24
C GLU A 35 -5.33 -10.41 3.13
N ASN A 36 -5.49 -9.70 2.02
CA ASN A 36 -6.70 -8.90 1.76
C ASN A 36 -7.98 -9.75 1.83
N THR A 37 -7.92 -10.99 1.36
CA THR A 37 -9.03 -11.95 1.41
C THR A 37 -9.47 -12.23 2.84
N ASN A 38 -8.53 -12.46 3.75
CA ASN A 38 -8.82 -12.71 5.17
C ASN A 38 -9.40 -11.47 5.85
N LEU A 39 -8.80 -10.30 5.60
CA LEU A 39 -9.30 -9.04 6.14
C LEU A 39 -10.72 -8.74 5.64
N THR A 40 -10.95 -8.89 4.34
CA THR A 40 -12.28 -8.66 3.74
C THR A 40 -13.30 -9.65 4.29
N ALA A 41 -12.96 -10.93 4.39
CA ALA A 41 -13.86 -11.95 4.96
C ALA A 41 -14.24 -11.63 6.40
N GLY A 42 -13.26 -11.26 7.24
CA GLY A 42 -13.50 -10.88 8.63
C GLY A 42 -14.38 -9.64 8.77
N LEU A 43 -14.15 -8.61 7.93
CA LEU A 43 -14.98 -7.40 7.92
C LEU A 43 -16.39 -7.67 7.45
N LEU A 44 -16.58 -8.50 6.41
CA LEU A 44 -17.91 -8.91 5.93
C LEU A 44 -18.67 -9.71 6.98
N GLN A 45 -18.01 -10.68 7.63
CA GLN A 45 -18.60 -11.42 8.73
C GLN A 45 -19.03 -10.47 9.85
N ARG A 46 -18.16 -9.54 10.25
CA ARG A 46 -18.50 -8.58 11.31
C ARG A 46 -19.65 -7.66 10.92
N ALA A 47 -19.72 -7.21 9.67
CA ALA A 47 -20.84 -6.40 9.18
C ALA A 47 -22.17 -7.15 9.25
N GLN A 48 -22.18 -8.46 8.98
CA GLN A 48 -23.39 -9.31 9.08
C GLN A 48 -23.85 -9.53 10.52
N GLU A 49 -22.94 -9.45 11.49
CA GLU A 49 -23.26 -9.58 12.92
C GLU A 49 -23.82 -8.30 13.55
N LEU A 50 -23.74 -7.18 12.84
CA LEU A 50 -24.19 -5.88 13.34
C LEU A 50 -25.57 -5.53 12.79
N ASP A 51 -26.47 -5.14 13.69
CA ASP A 51 -27.78 -4.63 13.29
C ASP A 51 -27.66 -3.25 12.61
N GLY A 52 -28.57 -2.97 11.69
CA GLY A 52 -28.64 -1.68 10.99
C GLY A 52 -27.68 -1.54 9.81
N ILE A 53 -27.02 -2.62 9.39
CA ILE A 53 -26.20 -2.67 8.18
C ILE A 53 -26.88 -3.57 7.13
N ASP A 54 -27.35 -2.98 6.05
CA ASP A 54 -27.88 -3.68 4.90
C ASP A 54 -26.81 -3.87 3.83
N MET A 55 -26.47 -5.11 3.52
CA MET A 55 -25.47 -5.45 2.51
C MET A 55 -26.13 -5.88 1.21
N LEU A 56 -25.99 -5.06 0.16
CA LEU A 56 -26.52 -5.36 -1.17
C LEU A 56 -25.43 -6.00 -2.04
N SER A 57 -25.38 -7.32 -2.05
CA SER A 57 -24.44 -8.09 -2.89
C SER A 57 -24.87 -8.04 -4.36
N ASN A 58 -23.88 -8.08 -5.27
CA ASN A 58 -24.10 -8.01 -6.73
C ASN A 58 -24.87 -6.77 -7.20
N ALA A 59 -24.90 -5.72 -6.39
CA ALA A 59 -25.52 -4.44 -6.70
C ALA A 59 -24.48 -3.49 -7.31
N ARG A 60 -24.65 -3.18 -8.60
CA ARG A 60 -23.82 -2.18 -9.27
C ARG A 60 -24.59 -0.87 -9.35
N VAL A 61 -23.95 0.23 -8.99
CA VAL A 61 -24.49 1.57 -9.21
C VAL A 61 -24.38 1.90 -10.69
N SER A 62 -25.49 2.17 -11.35
CA SER A 62 -25.58 2.51 -12.79
C SER A 62 -25.47 4.01 -13.00
N SER A 63 -26.10 4.82 -12.17
CA SER A 63 -26.00 6.29 -12.17
C SER A 63 -26.13 6.85 -10.76
N ILE A 64 -25.61 8.06 -10.58
CA ILE A 64 -25.78 8.87 -9.39
C ILE A 64 -26.22 10.26 -9.86
N GLU A 65 -27.34 10.74 -9.35
CA GLU A 65 -27.93 12.02 -9.72
C GLU A 65 -28.38 12.77 -8.47
N LEU A 66 -28.63 14.07 -8.58
CA LEU A 66 -29.28 14.79 -7.50
C LEU A 66 -30.79 14.53 -7.52
N GLY A 67 -31.37 14.44 -6.37
CA GLY A 67 -32.82 14.28 -6.22
C GLY A 67 -33.57 15.53 -6.66
N THR A 68 -34.89 15.41 -6.57
CA THR A 68 -35.83 16.51 -6.89
C THR A 68 -36.62 16.89 -5.64
N ASP A 69 -37.23 18.04 -5.67
CA ASP A 69 -38.24 18.43 -4.67
C ASP A 69 -39.49 17.55 -4.83
N THR A 70 -39.95 17.02 -3.72
CA THR A 70 -41.18 16.24 -3.69
C THR A 70 -42.16 16.88 -2.71
N ASP A 71 -43.44 16.52 -2.81
CA ASP A 71 -44.51 17.10 -1.94
C ASP A 71 -44.24 16.83 -0.44
N THR A 72 -43.37 15.89 -0.10
CA THR A 72 -43.10 15.48 1.29
C THR A 72 -41.70 15.80 1.76
N HIS A 73 -40.72 15.86 0.87
CA HIS A 73 -39.30 16.05 1.24
C HIS A 73 -38.54 16.79 0.14
N ASP A 74 -37.74 17.78 0.54
CA ASP A 74 -36.76 18.42 -0.36
C ASP A 74 -35.52 17.54 -0.49
N MET A 75 -35.42 16.84 -1.63
CA MET A 75 -34.32 15.94 -1.95
C MET A 75 -33.31 16.56 -2.93
N ARG A 76 -33.40 17.83 -3.27
CA ARG A 76 -32.58 18.48 -4.30
C ARG A 76 -31.06 18.42 -4.06
N SER A 77 -30.64 18.31 -2.80
CA SER A 77 -29.24 18.14 -2.43
C SER A 77 -28.84 16.68 -2.15
N TRP A 78 -29.80 15.75 -2.22
CA TRP A 78 -29.54 14.34 -1.88
C TRP A 78 -29.05 13.57 -3.08
N PRO A 79 -27.93 12.80 -2.96
CA PRO A 79 -27.52 11.81 -3.96
C PRO A 79 -28.58 10.71 -4.08
N ILE A 80 -29.07 10.48 -5.27
CA ILE A 80 -29.97 9.38 -5.64
C ILE A 80 -29.17 8.41 -6.51
N LEU A 81 -29.01 7.19 -6.00
CA LEU A 81 -28.28 6.11 -6.69
C LEU A 81 -29.29 5.22 -7.39
N THR A 82 -29.07 4.95 -8.67
CA THR A 82 -29.81 3.91 -9.42
C THR A 82 -28.94 2.67 -9.52
N LEU A 83 -29.48 1.55 -9.07
CA LEU A 83 -28.81 0.25 -9.13
C LEU A 83 -29.08 -0.45 -10.46
N SER A 84 -28.24 -1.41 -10.84
CA SER A 84 -28.42 -2.25 -12.03
C SER A 84 -29.72 -3.06 -12.01
N SER A 85 -30.34 -3.25 -10.85
CA SER A 85 -31.67 -3.85 -10.68
C SER A 85 -32.82 -2.91 -11.03
N GLY A 86 -32.56 -1.62 -11.24
CA GLY A 86 -33.57 -0.58 -11.37
C GLY A 86 -34.06 0.02 -10.05
N ALA A 87 -33.63 -0.50 -8.92
CA ALA A 87 -33.95 0.08 -7.61
C ALA A 87 -33.18 1.40 -7.41
N THR A 88 -33.80 2.33 -6.67
CA THR A 88 -33.21 3.63 -6.34
C THR A 88 -33.01 3.77 -4.84
N LEU A 89 -31.91 4.43 -4.45
CA LEU A 89 -31.56 4.71 -3.06
C LEU A 89 -31.22 6.18 -2.90
N GLY A 90 -31.89 6.89 -1.99
CA GLY A 90 -31.51 8.24 -1.59
C GLY A 90 -30.53 8.18 -0.41
N ALA A 91 -29.40 8.87 -0.51
CA ALA A 91 -28.38 8.86 0.53
C ALA A 91 -28.35 10.20 1.28
N ARG A 92 -28.48 10.15 2.61
CA ARG A 92 -28.23 11.33 3.45
C ARG A 92 -26.77 11.75 3.44
N LEU A 93 -25.86 10.76 3.40
CA LEU A 93 -24.44 10.91 3.12
C LEU A 93 -23.99 9.75 2.22
N LEU A 94 -23.41 10.06 1.09
CA LEU A 94 -22.81 9.10 0.16
C LEU A 94 -21.32 9.02 0.40
N VAL A 95 -20.83 7.85 0.79
CA VAL A 95 -19.39 7.62 1.00
C VAL A 95 -18.82 6.86 -0.19
N GLY A 96 -17.91 7.50 -0.92
CA GLY A 96 -17.16 6.87 -2.01
C GLY A 96 -15.97 6.08 -1.47
N ALA A 97 -16.09 4.74 -1.46
CA ALA A 97 -15.03 3.79 -1.15
C ALA A 97 -14.78 2.85 -2.34
N ASP A 98 -14.99 3.36 -3.56
CA ASP A 98 -15.16 2.67 -4.83
C ASP A 98 -13.85 2.66 -5.67
N GLY A 99 -12.72 3.00 -5.05
CA GLY A 99 -11.39 2.86 -5.62
C GLY A 99 -10.94 4.02 -6.51
N ALA A 100 -9.79 3.88 -7.14
CA ALA A 100 -9.08 4.93 -7.85
C ALA A 100 -9.89 5.60 -8.99
N ASN A 101 -10.80 4.86 -9.62
CA ASN A 101 -11.67 5.35 -10.68
C ASN A 101 -13.09 5.67 -10.16
N SER A 102 -13.21 6.25 -9.00
CA SER A 102 -14.43 6.49 -8.25
C SER A 102 -15.53 7.19 -9.06
N PRO A 103 -16.66 6.53 -9.34
CA PRO A 103 -17.88 7.17 -9.82
C PRO A 103 -18.44 8.22 -8.85
N VAL A 104 -18.32 8.00 -7.53
CA VAL A 104 -18.77 8.95 -6.51
C VAL A 104 -17.97 10.24 -6.59
N ARG A 105 -16.64 10.16 -6.77
CA ARG A 105 -15.80 11.34 -6.98
C ARG A 105 -16.20 12.10 -8.24
N THR A 106 -16.49 11.38 -9.32
CA THR A 106 -16.93 11.99 -10.59
C THR A 106 -18.29 12.67 -10.44
N PHE A 107 -19.24 12.04 -9.75
CA PHE A 107 -20.54 12.64 -9.45
C PHE A 107 -20.43 13.93 -8.64
N ALA A 108 -19.53 13.96 -7.65
CA ALA A 108 -19.29 15.15 -6.80
C ALA A 108 -18.48 16.26 -7.50
N ASP A 109 -18.12 16.07 -8.78
CA ASP A 109 -17.26 17.00 -9.55
C ASP A 109 -15.95 17.34 -8.83
N ILE A 110 -15.39 16.36 -8.12
CA ILE A 110 -14.12 16.52 -7.39
C ILE A 110 -12.96 16.14 -8.32
N PRO A 111 -12.13 17.10 -8.75
CA PRO A 111 -10.96 16.82 -9.57
C PRO A 111 -9.92 16.01 -8.77
N SER A 112 -9.10 15.24 -9.49
CA SER A 112 -7.93 14.61 -8.91
C SER A 112 -6.68 14.93 -9.71
N ARG A 113 -5.57 15.16 -9.00
CA ARG A 113 -4.26 15.49 -9.59
C ARG A 113 -3.27 14.39 -9.29
N GLY A 114 -2.26 14.28 -10.14
CA GLY A 114 -1.20 13.33 -9.94
C GLY A 114 -0.51 12.96 -11.24
N TRP A 115 0.30 11.92 -11.17
CA TRP A 115 1.10 11.42 -12.29
C TRP A 115 1.28 9.92 -12.22
N ASP A 116 1.68 9.35 -13.34
CA ASP A 116 2.09 7.97 -13.45
C ASP A 116 3.61 7.89 -13.24
N TYR A 117 4.05 6.96 -12.41
CA TYR A 117 5.48 6.79 -12.14
C TYR A 117 6.25 6.13 -13.29
N ASN A 118 5.55 5.69 -14.33
CA ASN A 118 6.10 4.81 -15.36
C ASN A 118 6.79 3.59 -14.70
N ARG A 119 6.10 3.02 -13.74
CA ARG A 119 6.50 1.81 -13.00
C ARG A 119 5.30 0.88 -12.86
N HIS A 120 5.59 -0.40 -12.75
CA HIS A 120 4.62 -1.43 -12.42
C HIS A 120 4.99 -2.10 -11.11
N GLY A 121 4.00 -2.37 -10.27
CA GLY A 121 4.13 -3.26 -9.13
C GLY A 121 3.86 -4.68 -9.59
N VAL A 122 4.84 -5.57 -9.43
CA VAL A 122 4.67 -7.01 -9.60
C VAL A 122 4.43 -7.60 -8.22
N VAL A 123 3.36 -8.37 -8.07
CA VAL A 123 3.00 -9.05 -6.83
C VAL A 123 2.90 -10.56 -7.07
N ALA A 124 3.26 -11.34 -6.06
CA ALA A 124 3.12 -12.79 -6.07
C ALA A 124 3.07 -13.34 -4.64
N THR A 125 2.37 -14.44 -4.44
CA THR A 125 2.43 -15.24 -3.21
C THR A 125 3.51 -16.29 -3.37
N LEU A 126 4.48 -16.27 -2.45
CA LEU A 126 5.70 -17.09 -2.50
C LEU A 126 5.78 -18.02 -1.30
N ARG A 127 6.55 -19.08 -1.44
CA ARG A 127 6.96 -19.96 -0.35
C ARG A 127 8.46 -19.85 -0.15
N THR A 128 8.88 -19.74 1.09
CA THR A 128 10.29 -19.69 1.48
C THR A 128 10.72 -21.01 2.10
N GLU A 129 12.03 -21.27 2.12
CA GLU A 129 12.57 -22.34 2.91
C GLU A 129 12.17 -22.23 4.38
N PRO A 130 11.80 -23.36 5.03
CA PRO A 130 11.65 -23.41 6.47
C PRO A 130 13.01 -23.13 7.12
N SER A 131 13.12 -22.07 7.90
CA SER A 131 14.36 -21.77 8.59
C SER A 131 14.13 -21.67 10.09
N SER A 132 14.84 -22.50 10.84
CA SER A 132 14.91 -22.42 12.31
C SER A 132 15.70 -21.19 12.79
N SER A 133 16.50 -20.59 11.91
CA SER A 133 17.39 -19.46 12.22
C SER A 133 16.83 -18.11 11.83
N TYR A 134 15.74 -18.06 11.04
CA TYR A 134 15.14 -16.81 10.60
C TYR A 134 13.87 -16.55 11.40
N ASN A 135 13.78 -15.37 11.96
CA ASN A 135 12.54 -14.88 12.50
C ASN A 135 11.52 -14.78 11.35
N LEU A 136 10.55 -15.70 11.30
CA LEU A 136 9.49 -15.77 10.29
C LEU A 136 8.67 -14.48 10.19
N ALA A 137 8.81 -13.58 11.18
CA ALA A 137 8.15 -12.29 11.26
C ALA A 137 9.00 -11.13 10.71
N THR A 138 10.02 -11.38 9.89
CA THR A 138 10.87 -10.31 9.34
C THR A 138 10.43 -9.92 7.93
N ALA A 139 10.07 -8.65 7.74
CA ALA A 139 9.88 -8.06 6.42
C ALA A 139 11.24 -7.58 5.85
N TYR A 140 11.46 -7.82 4.57
CA TYR A 140 12.67 -7.42 3.84
C TYR A 140 12.31 -6.44 2.74
N GLN A 141 13.10 -5.38 2.58
CA GLN A 141 12.91 -4.42 1.49
C GLN A 141 14.26 -3.96 0.95
N ARG A 142 14.45 -4.10 -0.34
CA ARG A 142 15.61 -3.61 -1.07
C ARG A 142 15.21 -2.51 -2.04
N PHE A 143 15.87 -1.37 -1.93
CA PHE A 143 15.71 -0.29 -2.90
C PHE A 143 16.61 -0.56 -4.10
N LEU A 144 16.02 -0.90 -5.22
CA LEU A 144 16.70 -1.03 -6.52
C LEU A 144 16.46 0.25 -7.34
N PRO A 145 17.33 0.59 -8.30
CA PRO A 145 17.16 1.76 -9.16
C PRO A 145 15.85 1.75 -9.96
N THR A 146 15.36 0.57 -10.32
CA THR A 146 14.10 0.40 -11.03
C THR A 146 12.87 0.53 -10.13
N GLY A 147 13.07 0.46 -8.82
CA GLY A 147 12.05 0.51 -7.78
C GLY A 147 12.30 -0.48 -6.65
N PRO A 148 11.64 -0.34 -5.49
CA PRO A 148 11.82 -1.24 -4.36
C PRO A 148 11.28 -2.64 -4.63
N CYS A 149 11.99 -3.63 -4.07
CA CYS A 149 11.58 -5.02 -4.00
C CYS A 149 11.39 -5.38 -2.53
N ALA A 150 10.17 -5.76 -2.13
CA ALA A 150 9.82 -6.13 -0.78
C ALA A 150 9.34 -7.56 -0.70
N LEU A 151 9.73 -8.26 0.37
CA LEU A 151 9.21 -9.55 0.76
C LEU A 151 8.59 -9.43 2.14
N LEU A 152 7.29 -9.63 2.22
CA LEU A 152 6.48 -9.45 3.43
C LEU A 152 6.06 -10.83 3.96
N PRO A 153 6.33 -11.12 5.25
CA PRO A 153 6.08 -12.45 5.81
C PRO A 153 4.58 -12.72 5.95
N LEU A 154 4.20 -13.94 5.65
CA LEU A 154 2.89 -14.53 5.90
C LEU A 154 3.06 -15.81 6.74
N PRO A 155 2.00 -16.34 7.36
CA PRO A 155 2.06 -17.61 8.09
C PRO A 155 2.54 -18.78 7.23
N ASN A 156 3.02 -19.84 7.87
CA ASN A 156 3.34 -21.14 7.25
C ASN A 156 4.43 -21.06 6.15
N ASN A 157 5.48 -20.27 6.35
CA ASN A 157 6.57 -20.04 5.39
C ASN A 157 6.10 -19.45 4.06
N HIS A 158 4.98 -18.77 4.04
CA HIS A 158 4.56 -17.97 2.90
C HIS A 158 5.06 -16.53 3.03
N ALA A 159 5.14 -15.85 1.91
CA ALA A 159 5.46 -14.44 1.84
C ALA A 159 4.78 -13.79 0.64
N THR A 160 4.48 -12.51 0.74
CA THR A 160 4.04 -11.71 -0.39
C THR A 160 5.21 -10.93 -0.97
N LEU A 161 5.43 -11.07 -2.27
CA LEU A 161 6.31 -10.21 -3.05
C LEU A 161 5.56 -8.93 -3.43
N VAL A 162 6.23 -7.79 -3.27
CA VAL A 162 5.82 -6.52 -3.88
C VAL A 162 7.07 -5.92 -4.54
N TRP A 163 7.16 -6.01 -5.85
CA TRP A 163 8.34 -5.54 -6.60
C TRP A 163 7.96 -4.45 -7.58
N SER A 164 8.36 -3.22 -7.29
CA SER A 164 8.23 -2.10 -8.21
C SER A 164 9.36 -2.14 -9.24
N THR A 165 9.00 -2.08 -10.52
CA THR A 165 9.98 -2.09 -11.62
C THR A 165 9.45 -1.38 -12.86
N THR A 166 10.24 -1.32 -13.93
CA THR A 166 9.79 -0.74 -15.20
C THR A 166 8.69 -1.59 -15.85
N PRO A 167 7.82 -1.00 -16.70
CA PRO A 167 6.81 -1.78 -17.42
C PRO A 167 7.39 -2.95 -18.23
N SER A 168 8.55 -2.74 -18.87
CA SER A 168 9.25 -3.79 -19.63
C SER A 168 9.72 -4.93 -18.74
N ASN A 169 10.37 -4.62 -17.62
CA ASN A 169 10.81 -5.63 -16.67
C ASN A 169 9.63 -6.40 -16.05
N ALA A 170 8.54 -5.70 -15.74
CA ALA A 170 7.33 -6.34 -15.23
C ALA A 170 6.71 -7.31 -16.25
N ALA A 171 6.75 -6.95 -17.55
CA ALA A 171 6.30 -7.84 -18.61
C ALA A 171 7.18 -9.10 -18.71
N VAL A 172 8.51 -8.95 -18.65
CA VAL A 172 9.45 -10.08 -18.59
C VAL A 172 9.13 -10.97 -17.40
N LEU A 173 9.08 -10.43 -16.18
CA LEU A 173 8.80 -11.22 -14.96
C LEU A 173 7.51 -12.03 -15.07
N LYS A 174 6.48 -11.49 -15.69
CA LYS A 174 5.20 -12.18 -15.89
C LYS A 174 5.22 -13.25 -16.96
N SER A 175 6.15 -13.18 -17.89
CA SER A 175 6.28 -14.16 -18.99
C SER A 175 7.17 -15.36 -18.63
N LEU A 176 7.97 -15.26 -17.54
CA LEU A 176 8.85 -16.31 -17.10
C LEU A 176 8.05 -17.52 -16.58
N ASP A 177 8.63 -18.70 -16.74
CA ASP A 177 8.18 -19.88 -16.01
C ASP A 177 8.50 -19.77 -14.51
N ALA A 178 7.99 -20.72 -13.72
CA ALA A 178 8.14 -20.65 -12.28
C ALA A 178 9.62 -20.72 -11.83
N PRO A 179 10.49 -21.61 -12.34
CA PRO A 179 11.90 -21.64 -11.97
C PRO A 179 12.64 -20.34 -12.25
N ASP A 180 12.47 -19.77 -13.44
CA ASP A 180 13.12 -18.52 -13.85
C ASP A 180 12.58 -17.31 -13.08
N PHE A 181 11.26 -17.27 -12.81
CA PHE A 181 10.68 -16.24 -11.95
C PHE A 181 11.24 -16.28 -10.53
N LEU A 182 11.34 -17.47 -9.92
CA LEU A 182 11.93 -17.66 -8.58
C LEU A 182 13.40 -17.26 -8.55
N ALA A 183 14.14 -17.59 -9.59
CA ALA A 183 15.52 -17.18 -9.75
C ALA A 183 15.64 -15.65 -9.76
N MET A 184 14.79 -14.95 -10.54
CA MET A 184 14.77 -13.49 -10.58
C MET A 184 14.45 -12.88 -9.22
N VAL A 185 13.49 -13.43 -8.47
CA VAL A 185 13.15 -12.92 -7.14
C VAL A 185 14.31 -13.16 -6.16
N ASN A 186 14.94 -14.32 -6.15
CA ASN A 186 16.12 -14.60 -5.35
C ASN A 186 17.29 -13.68 -5.71
N ALA A 187 17.52 -13.43 -7.00
CA ALA A 187 18.52 -12.51 -7.51
C ALA A 187 18.26 -11.07 -7.04
N ALA A 188 16.98 -10.62 -7.03
CA ALA A 188 16.61 -9.27 -6.64
C ALA A 188 17.03 -8.92 -5.21
N PHE A 189 17.20 -9.89 -4.32
CA PHE A 189 17.65 -9.67 -2.95
C PHE A 189 19.15 -9.93 -2.74
N ARG A 190 19.86 -10.52 -3.70
CA ARG A 190 21.25 -11.03 -3.56
C ARG A 190 22.24 -10.42 -4.53
N LEU A 191 21.87 -10.32 -5.82
CA LEU A 191 22.79 -9.92 -6.88
C LEU A 191 22.88 -8.39 -7.06
N SER A 192 23.88 -7.93 -7.79
CA SER A 192 24.05 -6.51 -8.10
C SER A 192 22.93 -5.99 -9.03
N PRO A 193 22.66 -4.66 -9.03
CA PRO A 193 21.75 -4.06 -10.01
C PRO A 193 22.15 -4.31 -11.46
N THR A 194 23.46 -4.41 -11.74
CA THR A 194 24.01 -4.71 -13.08
C THR A 194 23.64 -6.13 -13.51
N ASP A 195 23.81 -7.10 -12.62
CA ASP A 195 23.41 -8.48 -12.88
C ASP A 195 21.91 -8.59 -13.16
N LEU A 196 21.09 -7.95 -12.33
CA LEU A 196 19.63 -7.91 -12.52
C LEU A 196 19.25 -7.31 -13.87
N LYS A 197 19.92 -6.22 -14.26
CA LYS A 197 19.70 -5.56 -15.54
C LYS A 197 19.98 -6.53 -16.70
N TYR A 198 21.07 -7.25 -16.64
CA TYR A 198 21.40 -8.28 -17.64
C TYR A 198 20.35 -9.39 -17.65
N MET A 199 20.01 -9.96 -16.50
CA MET A 199 19.05 -11.07 -16.39
C MET A 199 17.65 -10.70 -16.92
N HIS A 200 17.25 -9.44 -16.83
CA HIS A 200 16.01 -8.95 -17.45
C HIS A 200 16.06 -8.91 -19.00
N THR A 201 17.23 -9.00 -19.61
CA THR A 201 17.35 -9.07 -21.09
C THR A 201 17.21 -10.48 -21.62
N LEU A 202 17.27 -11.49 -20.77
CA LEU A 202 17.19 -12.89 -21.17
C LEU A 202 15.71 -13.30 -21.36
N PRO A 203 15.39 -14.01 -22.42
CA PRO A 203 14.05 -14.55 -22.62
C PRO A 203 13.72 -15.74 -21.70
N SER A 204 14.74 -16.49 -21.24
CA SER A 204 14.67 -17.63 -20.32
C SER A 204 16.08 -17.97 -19.81
N GLY A 205 16.21 -18.91 -18.86
CA GLY A 205 17.48 -19.37 -18.32
C GLY A 205 18.00 -18.56 -17.14
N GLN A 206 17.15 -17.79 -16.49
CA GLN A 206 17.50 -17.03 -15.29
C GLN A 206 17.91 -17.93 -14.13
N ALA A 207 17.37 -19.14 -14.05
CA ALA A 207 17.75 -20.13 -13.05
C ALA A 207 19.21 -20.57 -13.17
N ASP A 208 19.67 -20.81 -14.39
CA ASP A 208 21.07 -21.17 -14.66
C ASP A 208 22.02 -20.03 -14.33
N GLU A 209 21.64 -18.80 -14.70
CA GLU A 209 22.40 -17.57 -14.39
C GLU A 209 22.54 -17.37 -12.88
N VAL A 210 21.47 -17.54 -12.12
CA VAL A 210 21.50 -17.41 -10.66
C VAL A 210 22.38 -18.47 -10.03
N SER A 211 22.27 -19.72 -10.48
CA SER A 211 23.08 -20.83 -9.99
C SER A 211 24.57 -20.57 -10.19
N TRP A 212 24.94 -19.93 -11.29
CA TRP A 212 26.33 -19.54 -11.56
C TRP A 212 26.75 -18.30 -10.75
N ARG A 213 25.91 -17.26 -10.65
CA ARG A 213 26.29 -15.96 -10.06
C ARG A 213 26.32 -15.95 -8.54
N ILE A 214 25.37 -16.62 -7.88
CA ILE A 214 25.26 -16.61 -6.41
C ILE A 214 26.55 -17.06 -5.71
N PRO A 215 27.23 -18.18 -6.11
CA PRO A 215 28.48 -18.58 -5.50
C PRO A 215 29.62 -17.58 -5.66
N HIS A 216 29.56 -16.72 -6.68
CA HIS A 216 30.58 -15.71 -6.99
C HIS A 216 30.23 -14.31 -6.48
N THR A 217 29.07 -14.14 -5.87
CA THR A 217 28.59 -12.84 -5.36
C THR A 217 28.61 -12.87 -3.83
N PRO A 218 29.45 -12.04 -3.18
CA PRO A 218 29.46 -11.98 -1.72
C PRO A 218 28.19 -11.32 -1.20
N PHE A 219 27.45 -11.99 -0.33
CA PHE A 219 26.36 -11.41 0.46
C PHE A 219 26.27 -12.09 1.83
N ASP A 220 25.80 -11.35 2.81
CA ASP A 220 25.57 -11.89 4.14
C ASP A 220 24.18 -12.56 4.18
N ARG A 221 24.17 -13.88 4.39
CA ARG A 221 22.94 -14.67 4.49
C ARG A 221 22.01 -14.22 5.60
N ALA A 222 22.56 -13.68 6.69
CA ALA A 222 21.75 -13.19 7.80
C ALA A 222 20.98 -11.88 7.47
N LEU A 223 21.40 -11.16 6.43
CA LEU A 223 20.86 -9.86 6.05
C LEU A 223 19.91 -9.92 4.85
N VAL A 224 19.79 -11.03 4.17
CA VAL A 224 18.88 -11.26 3.04
C VAL A 224 17.74 -12.22 3.45
N PRO A 225 16.62 -12.24 2.73
CA PRO A 225 15.54 -13.18 3.03
C PRO A 225 15.97 -14.64 2.86
N PRO A 226 15.24 -15.59 3.48
CA PRO A 226 15.37 -17.01 3.18
C PRO A 226 15.23 -17.26 1.68
N GLU A 227 15.72 -18.38 1.20
CA GLU A 227 15.57 -18.76 -0.21
C GLU A 227 14.09 -18.95 -0.53
N ILE A 228 13.69 -18.43 -1.69
CA ILE A 228 12.33 -18.53 -2.18
C ILE A 228 12.29 -19.77 -3.08
N THR A 229 11.45 -20.73 -2.69
CA THR A 229 11.45 -22.08 -3.26
C THR A 229 10.24 -22.39 -4.13
N ALA A 230 9.13 -21.65 -3.97
CA ALA A 230 7.96 -21.84 -4.81
C ALA A 230 7.16 -20.53 -4.97
N VAL A 231 6.39 -20.46 -6.05
CA VAL A 231 5.38 -19.42 -6.31
C VAL A 231 4.02 -20.09 -6.41
N GLN A 232 3.02 -19.49 -5.79
CA GLN A 232 1.64 -19.97 -5.89
C GLN A 232 1.15 -19.81 -7.33
N PRO A 233 0.67 -20.88 -7.98
CA PRO A 233 0.13 -20.79 -9.34
C PRO A 233 -0.95 -19.72 -9.48
N GLY A 234 -0.86 -18.89 -10.53
CA GLY A 234 -1.82 -17.83 -10.81
C GLY A 234 -1.73 -16.59 -9.89
N SER A 235 -0.77 -16.54 -8.94
CA SER A 235 -0.63 -15.38 -8.04
C SER A 235 0.20 -14.23 -8.63
N ILE A 236 0.93 -14.46 -9.71
CA ILE A 236 1.76 -13.42 -10.33
C ILE A 236 0.86 -12.43 -11.06
N ALA A 237 0.79 -11.21 -10.54
CA ALA A 237 0.04 -10.11 -11.14
C ALA A 237 0.89 -8.85 -11.23
N SER A 238 0.50 -7.93 -12.11
CA SER A 238 1.13 -6.61 -12.14
C SER A 238 0.13 -5.52 -12.46
N PHE A 239 0.36 -4.34 -11.90
CA PHE A 239 -0.47 -3.16 -12.08
C PHE A 239 0.38 -1.90 -12.18
N PRO A 240 -0.08 -0.88 -12.93
CA PRO A 240 0.63 0.39 -13.04
C PRO A 240 0.62 1.14 -11.71
N LEU A 241 1.75 1.76 -11.39
CA LEU A 241 1.91 2.56 -10.17
C LEU A 241 1.65 4.03 -10.48
N ARG A 242 0.69 4.59 -9.74
CA ARG A 242 0.20 5.95 -9.91
C ARG A 242 0.18 6.67 -8.57
N LEU A 243 0.34 7.97 -8.64
CA LEU A 243 -0.03 8.88 -7.55
C LEU A 243 -1.25 9.66 -8.03
N ARG A 244 -2.31 9.65 -7.24
CA ARG A 244 -3.50 10.48 -7.47
C ARG A 244 -3.95 11.04 -6.13
N HIS A 245 -4.40 12.27 -6.12
CA HIS A 245 -4.91 12.95 -4.95
C HIS A 245 -6.09 13.83 -5.36
N ALA A 246 -7.25 13.62 -4.74
CA ALA A 246 -8.41 14.44 -4.96
C ALA A 246 -8.18 15.85 -4.39
N ASP A 247 -8.68 16.87 -5.06
CA ASP A 247 -8.51 18.26 -4.64
C ASP A 247 -9.24 18.58 -3.32
N THR A 248 -10.30 17.82 -3.03
CA THR A 248 -10.98 17.77 -1.74
C THR A 248 -11.49 16.37 -1.47
N TYR A 249 -11.76 16.04 -0.20
CA TYR A 249 -12.32 14.73 0.19
C TYR A 249 -13.82 14.79 0.46
N THR A 250 -14.40 15.97 0.40
CA THR A 250 -15.81 16.18 0.73
C THR A 250 -16.48 17.13 -0.26
N ALA A 251 -17.77 16.90 -0.46
CA ALA A 251 -18.71 17.82 -1.08
C ALA A 251 -20.03 17.72 -0.32
N GLU A 252 -21.04 18.51 -0.71
CA GLU A 252 -22.36 18.42 -0.10
C GLU A 252 -22.88 16.98 -0.21
N ARG A 253 -23.15 16.34 0.93
CA ARG A 253 -23.60 14.96 1.10
C ARG A 253 -22.68 13.89 0.48
N VAL A 254 -21.41 14.20 0.29
CA VAL A 254 -20.42 13.26 -0.24
C VAL A 254 -19.15 13.31 0.58
N ALA A 255 -18.61 12.12 0.90
CA ALA A 255 -17.27 11.94 1.45
C ALA A 255 -16.52 10.86 0.67
N LEU A 256 -15.22 11.04 0.45
CA LEU A 256 -14.34 10.07 -0.22
C LEU A 256 -13.37 9.47 0.78
N VAL A 257 -13.14 8.15 0.72
CA VAL A 257 -12.18 7.44 1.58
C VAL A 257 -11.29 6.53 0.74
N GLY A 258 -10.05 6.29 1.20
CA GLY A 258 -9.10 5.39 0.55
C GLY A 258 -8.77 5.80 -0.88
N ASP A 259 -8.67 4.83 -1.79
CA ASP A 259 -8.26 5.06 -3.19
C ASP A 259 -9.22 5.98 -3.97
N ALA A 260 -10.46 6.14 -3.53
CA ALA A 260 -11.37 7.14 -4.10
C ALA A 260 -10.89 8.58 -3.86
N ALA A 261 -10.24 8.84 -2.74
CA ALA A 261 -9.67 10.13 -2.36
C ALA A 261 -8.18 10.26 -2.76
N HIS A 262 -7.39 9.20 -2.57
CA HIS A 262 -5.94 9.24 -2.82
C HIS A 262 -5.39 7.86 -3.19
N THR A 263 -4.58 7.80 -4.21
CA THR A 263 -3.83 6.60 -4.60
C THR A 263 -2.35 6.84 -4.42
N VAL A 264 -1.67 6.00 -3.66
CA VAL A 264 -0.27 6.15 -3.32
C VAL A 264 0.60 5.05 -3.93
N HIS A 265 1.88 5.36 -4.14
CA HIS A 265 2.86 4.33 -4.51
C HIS A 265 3.00 3.31 -3.38
N PRO A 266 2.98 1.99 -3.64
CA PRO A 266 3.01 0.95 -2.62
C PRO A 266 4.37 0.81 -1.90
N LEU A 267 5.26 1.77 -2.05
CA LEU A 267 6.63 1.78 -1.52
C LEU A 267 6.70 1.51 -0.01
N ALA A 268 5.68 1.93 0.72
CA ALA A 268 5.62 1.78 2.18
C ALA A 268 4.44 0.92 2.66
N GLY A 269 3.67 0.29 1.76
CA GLY A 269 2.47 -0.47 2.13
C GLY A 269 1.38 0.35 2.82
N GLN A 270 1.35 1.67 2.61
CA GLN A 270 0.54 2.60 3.41
C GLN A 270 -0.88 2.85 2.87
N GLY A 271 -1.22 2.35 1.67
CA GLY A 271 -2.54 2.62 1.07
C GLY A 271 -3.70 2.19 1.97
N LEU A 272 -3.64 0.95 2.49
CA LEU A 272 -4.66 0.44 3.40
C LEU A 272 -4.70 1.24 4.72
N ASN A 273 -3.54 1.54 5.30
CA ASN A 273 -3.44 2.29 6.56
C ASN A 273 -4.01 3.71 6.42
N GLN A 274 -3.75 4.37 5.29
CA GLN A 274 -4.34 5.68 4.99
C GLN A 274 -5.87 5.59 4.88
N GLY A 275 -6.38 4.61 4.14
CA GLY A 275 -7.83 4.39 4.01
C GLY A 275 -8.51 4.08 5.34
N GLN A 276 -7.90 3.26 6.20
CA GLN A 276 -8.39 3.02 7.56
C GLN A 276 -8.37 4.29 8.42
N GLY A 277 -7.33 5.12 8.27
CA GLY A 277 -7.27 6.42 8.93
C GLY A 277 -8.36 7.38 8.44
N ASP A 278 -8.72 7.32 7.15
CA ASP A 278 -9.84 8.09 6.60
C ASP A 278 -11.17 7.64 7.22
N VAL A 279 -11.41 6.34 7.24
CA VAL A 279 -12.63 5.76 7.85
C VAL A 279 -12.75 6.16 9.32
N LYS A 280 -11.66 6.02 10.09
CA LYS A 280 -11.64 6.44 11.50
C LYS A 280 -12.01 7.90 11.68
N ALA A 281 -11.36 8.80 10.93
CA ALA A 281 -11.63 10.24 11.03
C ALA A 281 -13.03 10.61 10.57
N LEU A 282 -13.56 9.95 9.53
CA LEU A 282 -14.93 10.17 9.06
C LEU A 282 -15.94 9.71 10.11
N VAL A 283 -15.73 8.55 10.74
CA VAL A 283 -16.60 8.05 11.81
C VAL A 283 -16.62 9.01 13.01
N GLU A 284 -15.45 9.51 13.43
CA GLU A 284 -15.37 10.51 14.51
C GLU A 284 -16.22 11.76 14.20
N VAL A 285 -16.11 12.29 12.99
CA VAL A 285 -16.84 13.48 12.56
C VAL A 285 -18.35 13.23 12.45
N ILE A 286 -18.75 12.08 11.90
CA ILE A 286 -20.17 11.70 11.82
C ILE A 286 -20.77 11.53 13.22
N THR A 287 -20.03 10.89 14.13
CA THR A 287 -20.48 10.71 15.51
C THR A 287 -20.70 12.06 16.21
N GLU A 288 -19.76 12.98 16.09
CA GLU A 288 -19.89 14.33 16.63
C GLU A 288 -21.10 15.09 16.04
N ALA A 289 -21.29 14.98 14.71
CA ALA A 289 -22.43 15.59 14.05
C ALA A 289 -23.77 15.06 14.57
N VAL A 290 -23.87 13.74 14.78
CA VAL A 290 -25.07 13.10 15.36
C VAL A 290 -25.30 13.55 16.80
N GLU A 291 -24.26 13.55 17.63
CA GLU A 291 -24.35 13.96 19.05
C GLU A 291 -24.74 15.42 19.22
N THR A 292 -24.32 16.27 18.28
CA THR A 292 -24.63 17.72 18.30
C THR A 292 -25.87 18.10 17.50
N GLY A 293 -26.58 17.10 16.90
CA GLY A 293 -27.79 17.34 16.11
C GLY A 293 -27.55 17.98 14.75
N GLN A 294 -26.35 17.93 14.23
CA GLN A 294 -26.01 18.44 12.89
C GLN A 294 -26.43 17.45 11.79
N ASP A 295 -26.63 17.98 10.58
CA ASP A 295 -26.80 17.11 9.42
C ASP A 295 -25.47 16.51 8.98
N ILE A 296 -25.35 15.19 9.07
CA ILE A 296 -24.14 14.43 8.72
C ILE A 296 -23.68 14.61 7.27
N GLY A 297 -24.56 15.08 6.39
CA GLY A 297 -24.27 15.33 4.98
C GLY A 297 -23.89 16.79 4.69
N SER A 298 -24.00 17.68 5.67
CA SER A 298 -23.68 19.11 5.45
C SER A 298 -22.17 19.31 5.25
N THR A 299 -21.81 20.25 4.39
CA THR A 299 -20.40 20.63 4.18
C THR A 299 -19.71 21.05 5.47
N ILE A 300 -20.42 21.73 6.37
CA ILE A 300 -19.91 22.17 7.67
C ILE A 300 -19.52 20.98 8.54
N ALA A 301 -20.38 19.96 8.63
CA ALA A 301 -20.08 18.76 9.41
C ALA A 301 -18.88 17.97 8.80
N LEU A 302 -18.75 17.92 7.48
CA LEU A 302 -17.71 17.15 6.79
C LEU A 302 -16.37 17.90 6.67
N GLU A 303 -16.33 19.23 6.87
CA GLU A 303 -15.11 20.05 6.70
C GLU A 303 -13.97 19.56 7.60
N GLU A 304 -14.27 19.21 8.84
CA GLU A 304 -13.28 18.73 9.81
C GLU A 304 -12.61 17.41 9.33
N TYR A 305 -13.36 16.50 8.72
CA TYR A 305 -12.82 15.29 8.10
C TYR A 305 -11.84 15.66 6.98
N GLY A 306 -12.26 16.51 6.05
CA GLY A 306 -11.41 16.97 4.95
C GLY A 306 -10.12 17.60 5.47
N ARG A 307 -10.19 18.48 6.46
CA ARG A 307 -9.05 19.16 7.06
C ARG A 307 -8.07 18.18 7.73
N LYS A 308 -8.57 17.24 8.54
CA LYS A 308 -7.73 16.24 9.23
C LYS A 308 -6.98 15.35 8.25
N ARG A 309 -7.66 14.87 7.23
CA ARG A 309 -7.11 13.81 6.36
C ARG A 309 -6.32 14.34 5.19
N TYR A 310 -6.76 15.43 4.57
CA TYR A 310 -6.09 16.01 3.41
C TYR A 310 -4.61 16.32 3.68
N ALA A 311 -4.33 17.05 4.77
CA ALA A 311 -2.97 17.44 5.13
C ALA A 311 -2.10 16.23 5.47
N ALA A 312 -2.62 15.26 6.25
CA ALA A 312 -1.90 14.06 6.64
C ALA A 312 -1.53 13.19 5.43
N ASN A 313 -2.49 12.94 4.53
CA ASN A 313 -2.28 12.13 3.35
C ASN A 313 -1.35 12.84 2.35
N HIS A 314 -1.53 14.14 2.13
CA HIS A 314 -0.65 14.91 1.24
C HIS A 314 0.82 14.89 1.69
N LEU A 315 1.06 15.06 2.98
CA LEU A 315 2.41 14.98 3.55
C LEU A 315 3.05 13.59 3.29
N LEU A 316 2.32 12.52 3.58
CA LEU A 316 2.83 11.16 3.40
C LEU A 316 3.11 10.85 1.93
N MET A 317 2.20 11.26 1.03
CA MET A 317 2.40 11.11 -0.42
C MET A 317 3.65 11.85 -0.89
N GLY A 318 3.89 13.07 -0.40
CA GLY A 318 5.10 13.83 -0.70
C GLY A 318 6.38 13.16 -0.22
N VAL A 319 6.37 12.52 0.95
CA VAL A 319 7.52 11.75 1.47
C VAL A 319 7.79 10.53 0.60
N VAL A 320 6.76 9.75 0.26
CA VAL A 320 6.88 8.55 -0.58
C VAL A 320 7.41 8.90 -1.97
N ASP A 321 6.92 9.97 -2.59
CA ASP A 321 7.40 10.46 -3.88
C ASP A 321 8.88 10.85 -3.84
N LYS A 322 9.30 11.60 -2.83
CA LYS A 322 10.71 11.99 -2.64
C LYS A 322 11.62 10.79 -2.41
N LEU A 323 11.18 9.80 -1.63
CA LEU A 323 11.91 8.56 -1.45
C LEU A 323 12.06 7.80 -2.77
N HIS A 324 10.98 7.66 -3.54
CA HIS A 324 11.04 7.02 -4.85
C HIS A 324 12.07 7.71 -5.76
N LYS A 325 12.03 9.04 -5.88
CA LYS A 325 12.97 9.82 -6.69
C LYS A 325 14.40 9.67 -6.20
N LEU A 326 14.63 9.71 -4.87
CA LEU A 326 15.94 9.59 -4.26
C LEU A 326 16.60 8.22 -4.56
N TYR A 327 15.83 7.14 -4.46
CA TYR A 327 16.37 5.79 -4.69
C TYR A 327 16.40 5.36 -6.15
N SER A 328 15.79 6.11 -7.06
CA SER A 328 15.89 5.90 -8.51
C SER A 328 17.23 6.35 -9.11
N VAL A 329 18.06 7.07 -8.34
CA VAL A 329 19.38 7.53 -8.78
C VAL A 329 20.39 6.40 -8.67
N GLU A 330 21.11 6.09 -9.77
CA GLU A 330 22.06 4.97 -9.85
C GLU A 330 23.50 5.34 -9.52
N SER A 331 23.88 6.62 -9.62
CA SER A 331 25.27 7.05 -9.48
C SER A 331 25.38 8.52 -9.03
N GLY A 332 26.58 8.93 -8.67
CA GLY A 332 26.91 10.33 -8.33
C GLY A 332 26.77 10.64 -6.83
N PRO A 333 26.92 11.91 -6.43
CA PRO A 333 27.02 12.33 -5.03
C PRO A 333 25.74 12.05 -4.23
N ILE A 334 24.58 11.98 -4.89
CA ILE A 334 23.30 11.70 -4.25
C ILE A 334 23.30 10.29 -3.62
N VAL A 335 23.94 9.31 -4.26
CA VAL A 335 24.08 7.94 -3.72
C VAL A 335 24.88 7.96 -2.42
N GLY A 336 25.99 8.71 -2.36
CA GLY A 336 26.77 8.87 -1.14
C GLY A 336 25.99 9.58 -0.02
N LEU A 337 25.28 10.65 -0.35
CA LEU A 337 24.47 11.40 0.63
C LEU A 337 23.31 10.56 1.20
N ARG A 338 22.58 9.82 0.36
CA ARG A 338 21.49 8.95 0.85
C ARG A 338 22.03 7.79 1.71
N SER A 339 23.21 7.28 1.35
CA SER A 339 23.91 6.25 2.12
C SER A 339 24.28 6.73 3.52
N LEU A 340 24.89 7.92 3.61
CA LEU A 340 25.17 8.57 4.89
C LEU A 340 23.90 8.86 5.69
N GLY A 341 22.85 9.34 5.02
CA GLY A 341 21.54 9.58 5.65
C GLY A 341 20.94 8.31 6.24
N LEU A 342 20.97 7.20 5.49
CA LEU A 342 20.46 5.92 5.97
C LEU A 342 21.26 5.41 7.18
N SER A 343 22.58 5.49 7.12
CA SER A 343 23.48 5.12 8.23
C SER A 343 23.28 6.02 9.46
N ALA A 344 23.05 7.32 9.26
CA ALA A 344 22.78 8.24 10.36
C ALA A 344 21.45 7.92 11.06
N VAL A 345 20.40 7.60 10.28
CA VAL A 345 19.10 7.16 10.84
C VAL A 345 19.27 5.82 11.58
N ASP A 346 20.08 4.90 11.05
CA ASP A 346 20.35 3.62 11.71
C ASP A 346 21.10 3.79 13.05
N ALA A 347 22.00 4.76 13.13
CA ALA A 347 22.80 5.03 14.33
C ALA A 347 22.03 5.76 15.46
N VAL A 348 20.88 6.39 15.17
CA VAL A 348 20.14 7.22 16.16
C VAL A 348 18.81 6.55 16.53
N PRO A 349 18.71 5.87 17.71
CA PRO A 349 17.52 5.14 18.12
C PRO A 349 16.23 5.99 18.14
N ALA A 350 16.30 7.22 18.62
CA ALA A 350 15.15 8.13 18.70
C ALA A 350 14.56 8.46 17.31
N VAL A 351 15.40 8.54 16.28
CA VAL A 351 14.95 8.77 14.90
C VAL A 351 14.27 7.53 14.34
N LYS A 352 14.82 6.33 14.61
CA LYS A 352 14.17 5.06 14.25
C LYS A 352 12.80 4.93 14.92
N GLU A 353 12.73 5.21 16.21
CA GLU A 353 11.48 5.16 16.97
C GLU A 353 10.43 6.10 16.40
N PHE A 354 10.82 7.33 16.09
CA PHE A 354 9.92 8.29 15.42
C PHE A 354 9.34 7.73 14.12
N PHE A 355 10.17 7.16 13.25
CA PHE A 355 9.71 6.56 12.00
C PHE A 355 8.82 5.33 12.23
N MET A 356 9.13 4.50 13.22
CA MET A 356 8.34 3.31 13.54
C MET A 356 6.96 3.68 14.10
N ARG A 357 6.88 4.62 15.05
CA ARG A 357 5.60 5.14 15.57
C ARG A 357 4.76 5.74 14.46
N ARG A 358 5.37 6.55 13.60
CA ARG A 358 4.66 7.17 12.48
C ARG A 358 4.16 6.15 11.45
N ALA A 359 4.92 5.09 11.20
CA ALA A 359 4.51 3.99 10.32
C ALA A 359 3.39 3.13 10.94
N ALA A 360 3.37 3.01 12.27
CA ALA A 360 2.33 2.30 13.02
C ALA A 360 1.03 3.10 13.18
N GLY A 361 1.00 4.37 12.75
CA GLY A 361 -0.21 5.21 12.83
C GLY A 361 -0.44 5.87 14.19
N SER A 362 0.61 5.95 15.01
CA SER A 362 0.60 6.59 16.35
C SER A 362 1.41 7.89 16.37
#